data_17580ec5866260827ac33a207315ffa5
#
_entry.id   17580ec5866260827ac33a207315ffa5
#
_cell.length_a   1.000
_cell.length_b   1.000
_cell.length_c   1.000
_cell.angle_alpha   90.00
_cell.angle_beta   90.00
_cell.angle_gamma   90.00
#
_symmetry.space_group_name_H-M   'P 1'
#
loop_
_entity.id
_entity.type
_entity.pdbx_description
1 polymer ?
#
loop_
_entity_poly.entity_id
_entity_poly.type
_entity_poly.pdbx_seq_one_letter_code
_entity_poly.pdbx_strand_id
1 'polypeptide(L)'
;MFAKSDIQPLLNQGAQKKDVAASILYAVVNQTVAGLAQGREIAGKVVYLGGPMTFLSELRVAFDKTLGITGICPENSLYFVALGAAFAADGNETTLAEIINRIAHYTAKEEYRACPPLFKDKADYEAF
;
A
#
# COMPACT_ATOMS: atom_id res chain seq x y z
N MET A 1 2.68 -13.41 6.74
CA MET A 1 3.83 -12.51 7.05
C MET A 1 5.06 -13.40 7.10
N PHE A 2 6.09 -13.12 6.28
CA PHE A 2 7.31 -13.93 6.29
C PHE A 2 8.20 -13.46 7.43
N ALA A 3 8.24 -14.25 8.50
CA ALA A 3 9.16 -14.01 9.60
C ALA A 3 10.53 -14.59 9.28
N LYS A 4 11.58 -14.07 9.91
CA LYS A 4 12.95 -14.62 9.81
C LYS A 4 12.99 -16.11 10.18
N SER A 5 12.14 -16.53 11.11
CA SER A 5 11.93 -17.92 11.53
C SER A 5 11.41 -18.84 10.42
N ASP A 6 10.69 -18.32 9.43
CA ASP A 6 10.14 -19.12 8.35
C ASP A 6 11.14 -19.28 7.19
N ILE A 7 11.98 -18.26 6.97
CA ILE A 7 12.95 -18.22 5.89
C ILE A 7 14.19 -19.08 6.20
N GLN A 8 14.68 -19.03 7.42
CA GLN A 8 15.90 -19.74 7.80
C GLN A 8 15.82 -21.26 7.61
N PRO A 9 14.73 -21.94 7.99
CA PRO A 9 14.58 -23.38 7.72
C PRO A 9 14.60 -23.74 6.22
N LEU A 10 13.98 -22.89 5.37
CA LEU A 10 14.00 -23.13 3.93
C LEU A 10 15.41 -23.04 3.34
N LEU A 11 16.17 -22.04 3.76
CA LEU A 11 17.58 -21.91 3.33
C LEU A 11 18.43 -23.08 3.83
N ASN A 12 18.21 -23.56 5.04
CA ASN A 12 18.90 -24.72 5.59
C ASN A 12 18.55 -26.03 4.86
N GLN A 13 17.36 -26.11 4.25
CA GLN A 13 16.92 -27.22 3.40
C GLN A 13 17.45 -27.13 1.97
N GLY A 14 18.23 -26.10 1.64
CA GLY A 14 18.85 -25.93 0.32
C GLY A 14 18.07 -25.04 -0.64
N ALA A 15 17.01 -24.37 -0.20
CA ALA A 15 16.30 -23.41 -1.05
C ALA A 15 17.24 -22.25 -1.45
N GLN A 16 17.19 -21.87 -2.71
CA GLN A 16 18.00 -20.76 -3.19
C GLN A 16 17.38 -19.42 -2.77
N LYS A 17 18.22 -18.45 -2.41
CA LYS A 17 17.78 -17.12 -1.99
C LYS A 17 16.87 -16.44 -3.02
N LYS A 18 17.12 -16.65 -4.32
CA LYS A 18 16.30 -16.11 -5.41
C LYS A 18 14.88 -16.69 -5.41
N ASP A 19 14.73 -17.99 -5.09
CA ASP A 19 13.43 -18.64 -5.08
C ASP A 19 12.61 -18.20 -3.87
N VAL A 20 13.28 -18.03 -2.74
CA VAL A 20 12.67 -17.44 -1.54
C VAL A 20 12.22 -15.99 -1.81
N ALA A 21 13.06 -15.17 -2.45
CA ALA A 21 12.69 -13.82 -2.81
C ALA A 21 11.48 -13.78 -3.78
N ALA A 22 11.48 -14.65 -4.80
CA ALA A 22 10.34 -14.79 -5.71
C ALA A 22 9.07 -15.19 -4.97
N SER A 23 9.14 -16.14 -4.05
CA SER A 23 7.97 -16.59 -3.25
C SER A 23 7.38 -15.45 -2.40
N ILE A 24 8.22 -14.55 -1.89
CA ILE A 24 7.77 -13.37 -1.15
C ILE A 24 7.00 -12.43 -2.07
N LEU A 25 7.49 -12.17 -3.29
CA LEU A 25 6.78 -11.33 -4.26
C LEU A 25 5.40 -11.92 -4.60
N TYR A 26 5.33 -13.22 -4.87
CA TYR A 26 4.04 -13.89 -5.13
C TYR A 26 3.09 -13.83 -3.93
N ALA A 27 3.60 -13.95 -2.71
CA ALA A 27 2.76 -13.83 -1.52
C ALA A 27 2.20 -12.40 -1.35
N VAL A 28 3.02 -11.38 -1.61
CA VAL A 28 2.58 -9.98 -1.62
C VAL A 28 1.50 -9.76 -2.68
N VAL A 29 1.70 -10.29 -3.89
CA VAL A 29 0.71 -10.22 -4.97
C VAL A 29 -0.60 -10.87 -4.56
N ASN A 30 -0.56 -12.11 -4.08
CA ASN A 30 -1.76 -12.83 -3.66
C ASN A 30 -2.52 -12.10 -2.55
N GLN A 31 -1.81 -11.57 -1.56
CA GLN A 31 -2.40 -10.79 -0.49
C GLN A 31 -3.03 -9.49 -1.01
N THR A 32 -2.36 -8.80 -1.94
CA THR A 32 -2.86 -7.56 -2.54
C THR A 32 -4.10 -7.83 -3.39
N VAL A 33 -4.05 -8.85 -4.24
CA VAL A 33 -5.19 -9.24 -5.09
C VAL A 33 -6.38 -9.65 -4.22
N ALA A 34 -6.18 -10.48 -3.21
CA ALA A 34 -7.25 -10.89 -2.31
C ALA A 34 -7.88 -9.70 -1.57
N GLY A 35 -7.06 -8.75 -1.11
CA GLY A 35 -7.54 -7.55 -0.41
C GLY A 35 -8.30 -6.58 -1.31
N LEU A 36 -7.83 -6.37 -2.55
CA LEU A 36 -8.44 -5.40 -3.47
C LEU A 36 -9.62 -5.99 -4.23
N ALA A 37 -9.48 -7.20 -4.74
CA ALA A 37 -10.51 -7.83 -5.57
C ALA A 37 -11.71 -8.29 -4.75
N GLN A 38 -11.51 -8.74 -3.51
CA GLN A 38 -12.57 -9.25 -2.64
C GLN A 38 -13.51 -10.25 -3.38
N GLY A 39 -12.91 -11.15 -4.16
CA GLY A 39 -13.63 -12.14 -4.96
C GLY A 39 -14.16 -11.65 -6.31
N ARG A 40 -13.93 -10.38 -6.67
CA ARG A 40 -14.29 -9.86 -8.01
C ARG A 40 -13.16 -10.14 -9.00
N GLU A 41 -13.52 -10.31 -10.26
CA GLU A 41 -12.54 -10.42 -11.33
C GLU A 41 -11.86 -9.07 -11.59
N ILE A 42 -10.54 -9.07 -11.69
CA ILE A 42 -9.75 -7.92 -12.14
C ILE A 42 -9.61 -8.04 -13.65
N ALA A 43 -10.42 -7.30 -14.38
CA ALA A 43 -10.46 -7.33 -15.84
C ALA A 43 -10.10 -5.96 -16.44
N GLY A 44 -9.77 -5.93 -17.73
CA GLY A 44 -9.46 -4.73 -18.49
C GLY A 44 -7.96 -4.41 -18.54
N LYS A 45 -7.66 -3.14 -18.83
CA LYS A 45 -6.27 -2.66 -18.90
C LYS A 45 -5.74 -2.36 -17.50
N VAL A 46 -4.77 -3.13 -17.06
CA VAL A 46 -4.08 -2.90 -15.77
C VAL A 46 -2.85 -2.03 -15.99
N VAL A 47 -2.75 -0.95 -15.22
CA VAL A 47 -1.62 -0.01 -15.29
C VAL A 47 -0.89 -0.03 -13.95
N TYR A 48 0.42 -0.24 -14.02
CA TYR A 48 1.29 -0.27 -12.86
C TYR A 48 1.87 1.12 -12.59
N LEU A 49 1.58 1.67 -11.42
CA LEU A 49 2.03 3.00 -11.00
C LEU A 49 2.75 2.96 -9.66
N GLY A 50 3.56 3.98 -9.41
CA GLY A 50 4.27 4.17 -8.15
C GLY A 50 5.59 3.41 -8.03
N GLY A 51 6.32 3.69 -6.95
CA GLY A 51 7.70 3.23 -6.77
C GLY A 51 7.91 1.74 -6.87
N PRO A 52 7.22 0.90 -6.08
CA PRO A 52 7.42 -0.55 -6.14
C PRO A 52 7.19 -1.12 -7.53
N MET A 53 6.15 -0.69 -8.23
CA MET A 53 5.84 -1.16 -9.58
C MET A 53 6.80 -0.62 -10.63
N THR A 54 7.37 0.56 -10.42
CA THR A 54 8.37 1.14 -11.33
C THR A 54 9.70 0.42 -11.22
N PHE A 55 10.18 0.14 -10.00
CA PHE A 55 11.53 -0.35 -9.76
C PHE A 55 11.64 -1.89 -9.70
N LEU A 56 10.58 -2.59 -9.32
CA LEU A 56 10.59 -4.04 -9.16
C LEU A 56 9.91 -4.73 -10.35
N SER A 57 10.68 -4.99 -11.41
CA SER A 57 10.17 -5.71 -12.61
C SER A 57 9.57 -7.06 -12.26
N GLU A 58 10.21 -7.82 -11.36
CA GLU A 58 9.75 -9.14 -10.93
C GLU A 58 8.40 -9.09 -10.21
N LEU A 59 8.11 -7.98 -9.53
CA LEU A 59 6.80 -7.78 -8.92
C LEU A 59 5.71 -7.63 -9.99
N ARG A 60 5.98 -6.90 -11.09
CA ARG A 60 5.04 -6.82 -12.22
C ARG A 60 4.83 -8.18 -12.88
N VAL A 61 5.92 -8.93 -13.10
CA VAL A 61 5.84 -10.29 -13.64
C VAL A 61 5.00 -11.20 -12.74
N ALA A 62 5.13 -11.09 -11.43
CA ALA A 62 4.33 -11.84 -10.49
C ALA A 62 2.84 -11.47 -10.57
N PHE A 63 2.50 -10.18 -10.71
CA PHE A 63 1.12 -9.72 -10.94
C PHE A 63 0.57 -10.24 -12.27
N ASP A 64 1.31 -10.09 -13.36
CA ASP A 64 0.90 -10.56 -14.69
C ASP A 64 0.58 -12.06 -14.69
N LYS A 65 1.45 -12.86 -14.09
CA LYS A 65 1.23 -14.31 -13.97
C LYS A 65 0.05 -14.68 -13.09
N THR A 66 -0.12 -13.98 -11.95
CA THR A 66 -1.21 -14.28 -11.01
C THR A 66 -2.57 -13.89 -11.58
N LEU A 67 -2.64 -12.79 -12.32
CA LEU A 67 -3.88 -12.28 -12.90
C LEU A 67 -4.15 -12.81 -14.32
N GLY A 68 -3.18 -13.46 -14.97
CA GLY A 68 -3.30 -13.92 -16.35
C GLY A 68 -3.39 -12.78 -17.37
N ILE A 69 -2.73 -11.65 -17.10
CA ILE A 69 -2.76 -10.44 -17.91
C ILE A 69 -1.36 -9.99 -18.34
N THR A 70 -1.30 -8.96 -19.16
CA THR A 70 -0.07 -8.20 -19.43
C THR A 70 -0.34 -6.75 -19.03
N GLY A 71 0.17 -6.35 -17.89
CA GLY A 71 0.02 -4.99 -17.38
C GLY A 71 0.97 -4.00 -18.06
N ILE A 72 0.63 -2.73 -18.02
CA ILE A 72 1.38 -1.63 -18.63
C ILE A 72 2.05 -0.82 -17.52
N CYS A 73 3.37 -0.64 -17.59
CA CYS A 73 4.09 0.29 -16.74
C CYS A 73 4.54 1.48 -17.61
N PRO A 74 3.82 2.60 -17.60
CA PRO A 74 4.14 3.74 -18.44
C PRO A 74 5.47 4.38 -18.00
N GLU A 75 6.10 5.08 -18.94
CA GLU A 75 7.20 5.98 -18.61
C GLU A 75 6.70 7.02 -17.58
N ASN A 76 7.56 7.37 -16.64
CA ASN A 76 7.21 8.28 -15.53
C ASN A 76 6.08 7.79 -14.59
N SER A 77 5.78 6.49 -14.58
CA SER A 77 4.76 5.89 -13.71
C SER A 77 4.89 6.27 -12.23
N LEU A 78 6.11 6.62 -11.79
CA LEU A 78 6.40 7.10 -10.45
C LEU A 78 5.68 8.41 -10.10
N TYR A 79 5.48 9.28 -11.09
CA TYR A 79 4.94 10.62 -10.90
C TYR A 79 3.45 10.76 -11.21
N PHE A 80 2.79 9.71 -11.65
CA PHE A 80 1.38 9.77 -12.08
C PHE A 80 0.43 10.26 -10.98
N VAL A 81 0.69 9.90 -9.72
CA VAL A 81 -0.13 10.38 -8.59
C VAL A 81 0.05 11.89 -8.41
N ALA A 82 1.29 12.40 -8.48
CA ALA A 82 1.56 13.83 -8.39
C ALA A 82 0.98 14.60 -9.58
N LEU A 83 1.08 14.05 -10.80
CA LEU A 83 0.47 14.61 -11.99
C LEU A 83 -1.06 14.64 -11.87
N GLY A 84 -1.67 13.56 -11.40
CA GLY A 84 -3.11 13.50 -11.15
C GLY A 84 -3.56 14.55 -10.13
N ALA A 85 -2.82 14.73 -9.05
CA ALA A 85 -3.09 15.77 -8.07
C ALA A 85 -2.95 17.19 -8.68
N ALA A 86 -1.95 17.41 -9.52
CA ALA A 86 -1.77 18.70 -10.21
C ALA A 86 -2.91 19.00 -11.19
N PHE A 87 -3.40 17.98 -11.93
CA PHE A 87 -4.55 18.14 -12.82
C PHE A 87 -5.88 18.31 -12.09
N ALA A 88 -5.99 17.73 -10.89
CA ALA A 88 -7.19 17.88 -10.05
C ALA A 88 -7.19 19.18 -9.23
N ALA A 89 -6.10 19.94 -9.22
CA ALA A 89 -6.04 21.22 -8.54
C ALA A 89 -7.00 22.22 -9.20
N ASP A 90 -7.82 22.86 -8.39
CA ASP A 90 -8.85 23.80 -8.83
C ASP A 90 -8.34 25.21 -9.13
N GLY A 91 -7.02 25.40 -9.07
CA GLY A 91 -6.36 26.70 -9.27
C GLY A 91 -6.51 27.70 -8.12
N ASN A 92 -7.16 27.30 -7.02
CA ASN A 92 -7.23 28.12 -5.83
C ASN A 92 -5.86 28.19 -5.14
N GLU A 93 -5.31 29.37 -5.06
CA GLU A 93 -4.08 29.60 -4.29
C GLU A 93 -4.40 29.55 -2.80
N THR A 94 -3.66 28.73 -2.07
CA THR A 94 -3.76 28.66 -0.61
C THR A 94 -2.41 29.04 -0.03
N THR A 95 -2.39 30.01 0.86
CA THR A 95 -1.16 30.44 1.52
C THR A 95 -0.70 29.40 2.57
N LEU A 96 0.60 29.39 2.85
CA LEU A 96 1.16 28.54 3.90
C LEU A 96 0.50 28.79 5.27
N ALA A 97 0.20 30.06 5.57
CA ALA A 97 -0.48 30.43 6.82
C ALA A 97 -1.87 29.81 6.93
N GLU A 98 -2.64 29.79 5.84
CA GLU A 98 -3.96 29.13 5.80
C GLU A 98 -3.85 27.61 5.96
N ILE A 99 -2.85 26.99 5.35
CA ILE A 99 -2.60 25.55 5.52
C ILE A 99 -2.29 25.23 6.98
N ILE A 100 -1.38 25.97 7.60
CA ILE A 100 -1.02 25.81 9.02
C ILE A 100 -2.27 25.99 9.90
N ASN A 101 -3.07 27.02 9.64
CA ASN A 101 -4.29 27.28 10.41
C ASN A 101 -5.31 26.16 10.25
N ARG A 102 -5.52 25.64 9.05
CA ARG A 102 -6.42 24.48 8.79
C ARG A 102 -5.96 23.23 9.52
N ILE A 103 -4.65 22.95 9.53
CA ILE A 103 -4.08 21.79 10.23
C ILE A 103 -4.24 21.96 11.74
N ALA A 104 -3.96 23.15 12.29
CA ALA A 104 -4.06 23.40 13.73
C ALA A 104 -5.50 23.28 14.27
N HIS A 105 -6.50 23.54 13.43
CA HIS A 105 -7.91 23.48 13.79
C HIS A 105 -8.64 22.29 13.15
N TYR A 106 -7.88 21.32 12.62
CA TYR A 106 -8.47 20.16 12.01
C TYR A 106 -9.12 19.26 13.08
N THR A 107 -10.42 19.06 12.95
CA THR A 107 -11.17 18.06 13.71
C THR A 107 -11.62 16.98 12.73
N ALA A 108 -11.21 15.74 12.98
CA ALA A 108 -11.68 14.62 12.18
C ALA A 108 -13.22 14.50 12.30
N LYS A 109 -13.91 14.53 11.16
CA LYS A 109 -15.32 14.14 11.12
C LYS A 109 -15.37 12.62 11.16
N GLU A 110 -15.63 12.07 12.31
CA GLU A 110 -15.76 10.63 12.47
C GLU A 110 -17.07 10.17 11.82
N GLU A 111 -16.98 9.46 10.71
CA GLU A 111 -18.11 8.79 10.06
C GLU A 111 -18.38 7.40 10.65
N TYR A 112 -17.54 6.95 11.58
CA TYR A 112 -17.66 5.65 12.23
C TYR A 112 -17.80 5.81 13.73
N ARG A 113 -18.52 4.87 14.35
CA ARG A 113 -18.68 4.82 15.80
C ARG A 113 -17.36 4.38 16.43
N ALA A 114 -16.62 5.33 16.98
CA ALA A 114 -15.40 5.03 17.71
C ALA A 114 -15.71 4.23 18.98
N CYS A 115 -14.87 3.24 19.29
CA CYS A 115 -14.90 2.63 20.59
C CYS A 115 -14.42 3.64 21.65
N PRO A 116 -15.01 3.63 22.85
CA PRO A 116 -14.49 4.46 23.93
C PRO A 116 -13.02 4.10 24.22
N PRO A 117 -12.18 5.08 24.61
CA PRO A 117 -10.82 4.78 25.01
C PRO A 117 -10.78 3.79 26.17
N LEU A 118 -9.76 2.96 26.21
CA LEU A 118 -9.60 1.93 27.25
C LEU A 118 -9.47 2.55 28.64
N PHE A 119 -8.85 3.72 28.73
CA PHE A 119 -8.69 4.50 29.95
C PHE A 119 -9.18 5.94 29.72
N LYS A 120 -9.80 6.54 30.69
CA LYS A 120 -10.32 7.92 30.62
C LYS A 120 -9.23 8.96 30.69
N ASP A 121 -8.21 8.69 31.52
CA ASP A 121 -7.08 9.56 31.76
C ASP A 121 -5.87 8.78 32.28
N LYS A 122 -4.78 9.49 32.55
CA LYS A 122 -3.54 8.89 33.05
C LYS A 122 -3.71 8.26 34.45
N ALA A 123 -4.54 8.83 35.30
CA ALA A 123 -4.80 8.33 36.64
C ALA A 123 -5.55 6.99 36.59
N ASP A 124 -6.50 6.86 35.69
CA ASP A 124 -7.25 5.64 35.43
C ASP A 124 -6.33 4.53 34.89
N TYR A 125 -5.35 4.88 34.04
CA TYR A 125 -4.31 3.96 33.59
C TYR A 125 -3.36 3.51 34.70
N GLU A 126 -2.92 4.42 35.58
CA GLU A 126 -2.02 4.12 36.70
C GLU A 126 -2.71 3.32 37.82
N ALA A 127 -4.04 3.37 37.91
CA ALA A 127 -4.83 2.62 38.87
C ALA A 127 -5.14 1.18 38.42
N PHE A 128 -4.99 0.87 37.15
CA PHE A 128 -5.19 -0.45 36.56
C PHE A 128 -4.02 -1.39 36.85
#